data_3d3dd73382a2573fc0e8393054b5489a
#
_entry.id   3d3dd73382a2573fc0e8393054b5489a
#
_cell.length_a   1.000
_cell.length_b   1.000
_cell.length_c   1.000
_cell.angle_alpha   90.00
_cell.angle_beta   90.00
_cell.angle_gamma   90.00
#
_symmetry.space_group_name_H-M   'P 1'
#
loop_
_entity.id
_entity.type
_entity.pdbx_description
1 polymer ?
#
loop_
_entity_poly.entity_id
_entity_poly.type
_entity_poly.pdbx_seq_one_letter_code
_entity_poly.pdbx_strand_id
1 'polypeptide(L)'
;YEIGVRLVGSEMCIRDRVLEEHKSPRFDHLPPFTGGLVGYFSYDYLGYSEPSVRAEVEDREEFWDLDLMLFDKVIAFDHLRQKLILMVNMSLDEPETGYNKAVLELRQLAELLRTGAKQRDHAGRLLGPVMPLFGREDFCRMVERAKVHIREGDIFQIVLSNCLSAPFEGSLFNTYRVLRTLNPSPYMFYFSGTDVEVAGASPETLVKLENGVLHTFPLAGTRPR
;
A
#
# COMPACT_ATOMS: atom_id res chain seq x y z
N TYR A 1 15.65 2.01 -1.27
CA TYR A 1 15.97 2.64 0.03
C TYR A 1 14.72 2.57 0.88
N GLU A 2 14.82 1.92 2.02
CA GLU A 2 13.72 1.65 2.93
C GLU A 2 13.78 2.66 4.09
N ILE A 3 12.63 3.26 4.42
CA ILE A 3 12.51 4.18 5.54
C ILE A 3 11.43 3.60 6.46
N GLY A 4 11.85 2.85 7.48
CA GLY A 4 10.97 2.43 8.56
C GLY A 4 11.14 3.35 9.76
N VAL A 5 10.05 3.83 10.35
CA VAL A 5 10.12 4.75 11.49
C VAL A 5 9.09 4.39 12.57
N ARG A 6 9.58 4.33 13.80
CA ARG A 6 8.82 4.12 15.04
C ARG A 6 8.90 5.33 16.00
N LEU A 7 9.09 6.55 15.49
CA LEU A 7 9.34 7.74 16.32
C LEU A 7 8.38 8.91 16.06
N VAL A 8 7.97 9.56 17.13
CA VAL A 8 6.97 10.62 17.22
C VAL A 8 7.54 11.97 16.75
N GLY A 9 6.83 12.67 15.86
CA GLY A 9 7.03 14.11 15.57
C GLY A 9 8.09 14.49 14.53
N SER A 10 9.09 13.64 14.25
CA SER A 10 10.14 13.90 13.26
C SER A 10 9.86 13.29 11.88
N GLU A 11 8.88 12.41 11.79
CA GLU A 11 8.65 11.52 10.65
C GLU A 11 8.03 12.24 9.46
N MET A 12 7.10 13.13 9.70
CA MET A 12 6.55 13.98 8.63
C MET A 12 7.64 14.86 8.02
N CYS A 13 8.55 15.37 8.84
CA CYS A 13 9.68 16.16 8.39
C CYS A 13 10.68 15.33 7.56
N ILE A 14 10.92 14.06 7.93
CA ILE A 14 11.79 13.16 7.16
C ILE A 14 11.17 12.84 5.81
N ARG A 15 9.90 12.46 5.78
CA ARG A 15 9.16 12.20 4.54
C ARG A 15 9.16 13.42 3.62
N ASP A 16 8.83 14.59 4.16
CA ASP A 16 8.75 15.83 3.38
C ASP A 16 10.12 16.22 2.82
N ARG A 17 11.19 16.05 3.61
CA ARG A 17 12.56 16.27 3.14
C ARG A 17 12.95 15.30 2.03
N VAL A 18 12.66 14.00 2.17
CA VAL A 18 12.92 13.02 1.11
C VAL A 18 12.19 13.37 -0.17
N LEU A 19 10.91 13.79 -0.07
CA LEU A 19 10.13 14.21 -1.23
C LEU A 19 10.66 15.51 -1.84
N GLU A 20 11.19 16.44 -1.03
CA GLU A 20 11.81 17.67 -1.52
C GLU A 20 13.12 17.40 -2.26
N GLU A 21 13.95 16.53 -1.74
CA GLU A 21 15.23 16.13 -2.34
C GLU A 21 15.04 15.32 -3.63
N HIS A 22 13.89 14.65 -3.80
CA HIS A 22 13.62 13.75 -4.92
C HIS A 22 12.49 14.26 -5.84
N LYS A 23 12.32 15.56 -5.96
CA LYS A 23 11.38 16.16 -6.92
C LYS A 23 11.77 15.86 -8.35
N SER A 24 10.85 15.34 -9.13
CA SER A 24 11.04 15.12 -10.57
C SER A 24 9.97 15.85 -11.39
N PRO A 25 10.29 16.25 -12.64
CA PRO A 25 9.32 16.89 -13.52
C PRO A 25 8.21 15.89 -13.90
N ARG A 26 7.01 16.43 -14.15
CA ARG A 26 5.90 15.65 -14.70
C ARG A 26 5.81 15.86 -16.20
N PHE A 27 5.52 14.79 -16.92
CA PHE A 27 5.37 14.79 -18.37
C PHE A 27 4.03 14.14 -18.75
N ASP A 28 3.25 14.79 -19.59
CA ASP A 28 1.90 14.34 -20.00
C ASP A 28 1.89 12.98 -20.71
N HIS A 29 3.01 12.59 -21.32
CA HIS A 29 3.14 11.31 -22.03
C HIS A 29 3.57 10.15 -21.13
N LEU A 30 3.95 10.42 -19.88
CA LEU A 30 4.34 9.41 -18.88
C LEU A 30 3.15 9.05 -17.97
N PRO A 31 3.22 7.87 -17.32
CA PRO A 31 2.24 7.48 -16.30
C PRO A 31 2.21 8.48 -15.14
N PRO A 32 1.10 8.54 -14.37
CA PRO A 32 0.98 9.44 -13.22
C PRO A 32 2.04 9.20 -12.14
N PHE A 33 2.49 7.95 -11.97
CA PHE A 33 3.56 7.58 -11.05
C PHE A 33 4.85 7.30 -11.83
N THR A 34 5.85 8.13 -11.62
CA THR A 34 7.16 8.03 -12.28
C THR A 34 8.30 7.71 -11.31
N GLY A 35 7.98 7.58 -10.03
CA GLY A 35 8.87 7.36 -8.89
C GLY A 35 8.35 8.07 -7.65
N GLY A 36 8.93 7.79 -6.50
CA GLY A 36 8.54 8.37 -5.23
C GLY A 36 8.36 7.33 -4.13
N LEU A 37 7.70 7.72 -3.04
CA LEU A 37 7.47 6.87 -1.89
C LEU A 37 6.22 6.01 -2.06
N VAL A 38 6.35 4.72 -1.82
CA VAL A 38 5.24 3.75 -1.79
C VAL A 38 5.36 2.90 -0.53
N GLY A 39 4.25 2.65 0.14
CA GLY A 39 4.19 1.82 1.33
C GLY A 39 2.86 1.99 2.04
N TYR A 40 2.85 1.83 3.35
CA TYR A 40 1.64 1.95 4.13
C TYR A 40 1.80 2.89 5.33
N PHE A 41 0.65 3.39 5.77
CA PHE A 41 0.44 4.03 7.07
C PHE A 41 -0.48 3.11 7.88
N SER A 42 -0.11 2.80 9.12
CA SER A 42 -0.97 2.02 10.02
C SER A 42 -2.26 2.78 10.32
N TYR A 43 -3.27 2.07 10.78
CA TYR A 43 -4.50 2.71 11.28
C TYR A 43 -4.20 3.63 12.47
N ASP A 44 -3.30 3.21 13.35
CA ASP A 44 -2.92 3.95 14.56
C ASP A 44 -2.12 5.22 14.27
N TYR A 45 -1.60 5.35 13.02
CA TYR A 45 -0.96 6.58 12.56
C TYR A 45 -1.86 7.82 12.71
N LEU A 46 -3.19 7.65 12.68
CA LEU A 46 -4.16 8.71 12.94
C LEU A 46 -3.92 9.39 14.29
N GLY A 47 -3.49 8.65 15.31
CA GLY A 47 -3.19 9.17 16.64
C GLY A 47 -2.08 10.23 16.70
N TYR A 48 -1.24 10.35 15.66
CA TYR A 48 -0.22 11.41 15.57
C TYR A 48 -0.80 12.73 15.11
N SER A 49 -1.79 12.72 14.22
CA SER A 49 -2.47 13.93 13.74
C SER A 49 -3.66 14.31 14.63
N GLU A 50 -4.33 13.35 15.24
CA GLU A 50 -5.51 13.51 16.08
C GLU A 50 -5.33 12.78 17.43
N PRO A 51 -4.55 13.33 18.38
CA PRO A 51 -4.27 12.68 19.66
C PRO A 51 -5.52 12.33 20.48
N SER A 52 -6.63 13.04 20.26
CA SER A 52 -7.91 12.80 20.95
C SER A 52 -8.56 11.45 20.61
N VAL A 53 -8.20 10.86 19.48
CA VAL A 53 -8.73 9.55 19.04
C VAL A 53 -7.75 8.41 19.24
N ARG A 54 -6.58 8.70 19.83
CA ARG A 54 -5.57 7.69 20.12
C ARG A 54 -6.12 6.72 21.17
N ALA A 55 -6.29 5.47 20.78
CA ALA A 55 -6.67 4.40 21.69
C ALA A 55 -5.41 3.79 22.34
N GLU A 56 -5.48 3.51 23.64
CA GLU A 56 -4.50 2.66 24.30
C GLU A 56 -4.86 1.22 23.99
N VAL A 57 -4.24 0.66 22.97
CA VAL A 57 -4.39 -0.74 22.55
C VAL A 57 -3.07 -1.47 22.68
N GLU A 58 -3.15 -2.76 22.97
CA GLU A 58 -1.98 -3.62 22.97
C GLU A 58 -1.51 -3.86 21.52
N ASP A 59 -0.32 -3.40 21.19
CA ASP A 59 0.33 -3.69 19.92
C ASP A 59 0.95 -5.09 19.98
N ARG A 60 0.23 -6.09 19.46
CA ARG A 60 0.63 -7.50 19.47
C ARG A 60 1.51 -7.90 18.31
N GLU A 61 1.40 -7.19 17.21
CA GLU A 61 2.03 -7.54 15.94
C GLU A 61 3.32 -6.75 15.70
N GLU A 62 3.53 -5.68 16.47
CA GLU A 62 4.70 -4.80 16.41
C GLU A 62 5.01 -4.26 15.00
N PHE A 63 3.97 -4.03 14.18
CA PHE A 63 4.13 -3.40 12.87
C PHE A 63 4.56 -1.94 13.00
N TRP A 64 5.35 -1.50 12.03
CA TRP A 64 5.69 -0.09 11.92
C TRP A 64 4.43 0.75 11.65
N ASP A 65 4.31 1.90 12.29
CA ASP A 65 3.21 2.83 12.01
C ASP A 65 3.31 3.46 10.62
N LEU A 66 4.52 3.49 10.08
CA LEU A 66 4.82 3.99 8.76
C LEU A 66 5.96 3.17 8.16
N ASP A 67 5.72 2.57 7.01
CA ASP A 67 6.74 1.87 6.24
C ASP A 67 6.66 2.29 4.77
N LEU A 68 7.68 3.02 4.31
CA LEU A 68 7.75 3.59 2.97
C LEU A 68 9.06 3.21 2.28
N MET A 69 8.96 2.79 1.05
CA MET A 69 10.08 2.56 0.14
C MET A 69 10.18 3.68 -0.90
N LEU A 70 11.36 4.21 -1.12
CA LEU A 70 11.64 5.16 -2.20
C LEU A 70 11.97 4.39 -3.48
N PHE A 71 11.17 4.60 -4.52
CA PHE A 71 11.37 4.04 -5.84
C PHE A 71 11.90 5.09 -6.80
N ASP A 72 13.11 4.89 -7.27
CA ASP A 72 13.77 5.67 -8.32
C ASP A 72 13.65 5.02 -9.71
N LYS A 73 13.22 3.76 -9.77
CA LYS A 73 13.02 2.96 -10.98
C LYS A 73 11.61 2.41 -11.03
N VAL A 74 10.95 2.59 -12.15
CA VAL A 74 9.56 2.14 -12.32
C VAL A 74 9.39 1.44 -13.67
N ILE A 75 8.68 0.31 -13.62
CA ILE A 75 8.19 -0.40 -14.80
C ILE A 75 6.67 -0.24 -14.83
N ALA A 76 6.15 0.53 -15.77
CA ALA A 76 4.73 0.74 -15.92
C ALA A 76 4.16 -0.07 -17.08
N PHE A 77 3.04 -0.75 -16.82
CA PHE A 77 2.27 -1.49 -17.82
C PHE A 77 1.07 -0.64 -18.24
N ASP A 78 1.12 -0.03 -19.41
CA ASP A 78 -0.01 0.67 -20.00
C ASP A 78 -0.88 -0.33 -20.77
N HIS A 79 -1.91 -0.83 -20.10
CA HIS A 79 -2.82 -1.81 -20.68
C HIS A 79 -3.68 -1.24 -21.81
N LEU A 80 -3.95 0.06 -21.80
CA LEU A 80 -4.72 0.72 -22.85
C LEU A 80 -3.93 0.82 -24.15
N ARG A 81 -2.65 1.26 -24.03
CA ARG A 81 -1.77 1.42 -25.20
C ARG A 81 -0.94 0.18 -25.51
N GLN A 82 -1.06 -0.87 -24.70
CA GLN A 82 -0.28 -2.12 -24.81
C GLN A 82 1.24 -1.86 -24.86
N LYS A 83 1.72 -1.03 -23.92
CA LYS A 83 3.12 -0.63 -23.82
C LYS A 83 3.69 -0.90 -22.44
N LEU A 84 4.98 -1.22 -22.42
CA LEU A 84 5.82 -1.16 -21.24
C LEU A 84 6.62 0.13 -21.26
N ILE A 85 6.58 0.87 -20.17
CA ILE A 85 7.30 2.13 -19.99
C ILE A 85 8.30 1.92 -18.86
N LEU A 86 9.58 2.05 -19.17
CA LEU A 86 10.67 1.94 -18.21
C LEU A 86 11.14 3.35 -17.85
N MET A 87 11.21 3.64 -16.58
CA MET A 87 11.64 4.93 -16.07
C MET A 87 12.73 4.74 -15.02
N VAL A 88 13.77 5.56 -15.12
CA VAL A 88 14.86 5.65 -14.14
C VAL A 88 15.04 7.12 -13.82
N ASN A 89 14.90 7.47 -12.54
CA ASN A 89 15.18 8.81 -12.04
C ASN A 89 16.67 8.91 -11.71
N MET A 90 17.25 10.08 -11.92
CA MET A 90 18.66 10.35 -11.63
C MET A 90 18.80 11.65 -10.85
N SER A 91 19.86 11.77 -10.04
CA SER A 91 20.25 13.05 -9.44
C SER A 91 20.78 14.01 -10.50
N LEU A 92 20.56 15.30 -10.29
CA LEU A 92 21.09 16.37 -11.12
C LEU A 92 22.40 16.96 -10.55
N ASP A 93 22.96 16.41 -9.47
CA ASP A 93 24.22 16.87 -8.89
C ASP A 93 25.38 16.72 -9.89
N GLU A 94 25.43 15.58 -10.59
CA GLU A 94 26.38 15.28 -11.67
C GLU A 94 25.60 14.83 -12.91
N PRO A 95 25.00 15.73 -13.70
CA PRO A 95 24.03 15.37 -14.72
C PRO A 95 24.56 14.42 -15.80
N GLU A 96 25.80 14.61 -16.25
CA GLU A 96 26.39 13.77 -17.30
C GLU A 96 26.64 12.33 -16.81
N THR A 97 27.23 12.19 -15.63
CA THR A 97 27.47 10.89 -14.99
C THR A 97 26.15 10.21 -14.67
N GLY A 98 25.20 10.94 -14.10
CA GLY A 98 23.84 10.46 -13.77
C GLY A 98 23.09 9.97 -14.99
N TYR A 99 23.13 10.72 -16.11
CA TYR A 99 22.49 10.32 -17.37
C TYR A 99 23.07 9.03 -17.93
N ASN A 100 24.39 8.92 -18.00
CA ASN A 100 25.06 7.72 -18.49
C ASN A 100 24.70 6.48 -17.64
N LYS A 101 24.67 6.64 -16.31
CA LYS A 101 24.24 5.59 -15.38
C LYS A 101 22.77 5.21 -15.61
N ALA A 102 21.86 6.17 -15.70
CA ALA A 102 20.43 5.93 -15.94
C ALA A 102 20.18 5.21 -17.26
N VAL A 103 20.90 5.57 -18.34
CA VAL A 103 20.83 4.87 -19.63
C VAL A 103 21.27 3.41 -19.50
N LEU A 104 22.35 3.13 -18.76
CA LEU A 104 22.81 1.77 -18.51
C LEU A 104 21.76 0.97 -17.73
N GLU A 105 21.20 1.54 -16.68
CA GLU A 105 20.14 0.91 -15.87
C GLU A 105 18.87 0.63 -16.69
N LEU A 106 18.45 1.55 -17.56
CA LEU A 106 17.33 1.31 -18.49
C LEU A 106 17.59 0.13 -19.43
N ARG A 107 18.82 0.01 -19.95
CA ARG A 107 19.21 -1.15 -20.80
C ARG A 107 19.20 -2.45 -20.01
N GLN A 108 19.68 -2.44 -18.77
CA GLN A 108 19.65 -3.62 -17.88
C GLN A 108 18.22 -4.05 -17.56
N LEU A 109 17.31 -3.11 -17.25
CA LEU A 109 15.90 -3.40 -17.03
C LEU A 109 15.23 -3.99 -18.30
N ALA A 110 15.52 -3.41 -19.46
CA ALA A 110 14.99 -3.91 -20.72
C ALA A 110 15.50 -5.32 -21.03
N GLU A 111 16.77 -5.61 -20.78
CA GLU A 111 17.36 -6.94 -20.97
C GLU A 111 16.78 -7.94 -19.97
N LEU A 112 16.65 -7.56 -18.69
CA LEU A 112 16.00 -8.40 -17.68
C LEU A 112 14.58 -8.83 -18.08
N LEU A 113 13.79 -7.91 -18.66
CA LEU A 113 12.44 -8.21 -19.12
C LEU A 113 12.41 -9.16 -20.34
N ARG A 114 13.44 -9.12 -21.18
CA ARG A 114 13.54 -9.98 -22.38
C ARG A 114 14.07 -11.36 -22.06
N THR A 115 15.12 -11.43 -21.26
CA THR A 115 15.96 -12.64 -21.10
C THR A 115 16.06 -13.15 -19.68
N GLY A 116 15.54 -12.39 -18.68
CA GLY A 116 15.61 -12.73 -17.27
C GLY A 116 15.01 -14.10 -16.97
N ALA A 117 15.63 -14.81 -16.05
CA ALA A 117 15.16 -16.11 -15.61
C ALA A 117 13.76 -16.01 -14.98
N LYS A 118 12.89 -16.93 -15.35
CA LYS A 118 11.57 -17.04 -14.71
C LYS A 118 11.73 -17.77 -13.39
N GLN A 119 11.59 -17.05 -12.31
CA GLN A 119 11.52 -17.65 -10.99
C GLN A 119 10.09 -18.12 -10.71
N ARG A 120 9.95 -19.30 -10.13
CA ARG A 120 8.68 -19.79 -9.60
C ARG A 120 8.77 -19.73 -8.09
N ASP A 121 7.96 -18.87 -7.49
CA ASP A 121 7.81 -18.86 -6.06
C ASP A 121 7.02 -20.10 -5.62
N HIS A 122 7.39 -20.63 -4.45
CA HIS A 122 6.61 -21.68 -3.83
C HIS A 122 5.26 -21.12 -3.42
N ALA A 123 4.20 -21.89 -3.65
CA ALA A 123 2.87 -21.51 -3.20
C ALA A 123 2.85 -21.40 -1.69
N GLY A 124 2.31 -20.30 -1.18
CA GLY A 124 2.06 -20.17 0.25
C GLY A 124 1.04 -21.20 0.73
N ARG A 125 1.16 -21.64 1.97
CA ARG A 125 0.23 -22.59 2.59
C ARG A 125 -0.06 -22.24 4.05
N LEU A 126 -1.28 -22.50 4.46
CA LEU A 126 -1.68 -22.45 5.86
C LEU A 126 -1.13 -23.66 6.58
N LEU A 127 -0.54 -23.45 7.75
CA LEU A 127 -0.01 -24.52 8.62
C LEU A 127 -0.96 -24.89 9.75
N GLY A 128 -2.09 -24.19 9.86
CA GLY A 128 -3.08 -24.42 10.90
C GLY A 128 -4.44 -23.80 10.55
N PRO A 129 -5.40 -23.93 11.47
CA PRO A 129 -6.73 -23.34 11.25
C PRO A 129 -6.68 -21.81 11.29
N VAL A 130 -7.61 -21.20 10.56
CA VAL A 130 -7.84 -19.76 10.61
C VAL A 130 -8.62 -19.43 11.88
N MET A 131 -8.08 -18.56 12.72
CA MET A 131 -8.67 -18.16 13.99
C MET A 131 -9.14 -16.71 13.92
N PRO A 132 -10.42 -16.43 14.19
CA PRO A 132 -10.91 -15.07 14.28
C PRO A 132 -10.55 -14.45 15.64
N LEU A 133 -10.30 -13.13 15.65
CA LEU A 133 -10.08 -12.36 16.88
C LEU A 133 -11.38 -12.33 17.73
N PHE A 134 -12.51 -12.11 17.08
CA PHE A 134 -13.84 -12.15 17.70
C PHE A 134 -14.64 -13.33 17.17
N GLY A 135 -15.19 -14.13 18.09
CA GLY A 135 -16.13 -15.18 17.74
C GLY A 135 -17.44 -14.60 17.19
N ARG A 136 -18.27 -15.46 16.56
CA ARG A 136 -19.50 -15.04 15.93
C ARG A 136 -20.44 -14.26 16.87
N GLU A 137 -20.63 -14.74 18.09
CA GLU A 137 -21.55 -14.12 19.06
C GLU A 137 -21.06 -12.75 19.50
N ASP A 138 -19.74 -12.62 19.76
CA ASP A 138 -19.12 -11.35 20.14
C ASP A 138 -19.25 -10.32 19.01
N PHE A 139 -18.94 -10.74 17.80
CA PHE A 139 -19.08 -9.87 16.63
C PHE A 139 -20.52 -9.42 16.41
N CYS A 140 -21.50 -10.33 16.55
CA CYS A 140 -22.92 -9.95 16.46
C CYS A 140 -23.32 -8.95 17.54
N ARG A 141 -22.82 -9.09 18.78
CA ARG A 141 -23.08 -8.10 19.85
C ARG A 141 -22.48 -6.73 19.51
N MET A 142 -21.30 -6.68 18.92
CA MET A 142 -20.70 -5.43 18.47
C MET A 142 -21.56 -4.76 17.40
N VAL A 143 -22.10 -5.53 16.44
CA VAL A 143 -23.01 -5.02 15.39
C VAL A 143 -24.26 -4.42 16.01
N GLU A 144 -24.91 -5.11 16.96
CA GLU A 144 -26.11 -4.58 17.60
C GLU A 144 -25.84 -3.30 18.39
N ARG A 145 -24.69 -3.21 19.08
CA ARG A 145 -24.26 -1.99 19.74
C ARG A 145 -24.02 -0.83 18.75
N ALA A 146 -23.36 -1.10 17.64
CA ALA A 146 -23.13 -0.12 16.57
C ALA A 146 -24.45 0.43 15.99
N LYS A 147 -25.47 -0.44 15.82
CA LYS A 147 -26.81 -0.02 15.39
C LYS A 147 -27.50 0.93 16.38
N VAL A 148 -27.21 0.82 17.68
CA VAL A 148 -27.71 1.77 18.69
C VAL A 148 -27.15 3.16 18.42
N HIS A 149 -25.81 3.29 18.29
CA HIS A 149 -25.14 4.57 18.01
C HIS A 149 -25.61 5.22 16.70
N ILE A 150 -25.90 4.41 15.66
CA ILE A 150 -26.48 4.94 14.42
C ILE A 150 -27.89 5.50 14.66
N ARG A 151 -28.72 4.81 15.45
CA ARG A 151 -30.11 5.27 15.74
C ARG A 151 -30.15 6.51 16.63
N GLU A 152 -29.19 6.62 17.54
CA GLU A 152 -29.05 7.76 18.45
C GLU A 152 -28.46 9.00 17.76
N GLY A 153 -27.89 8.81 16.56
CA GLY A 153 -27.32 9.89 15.76
C GLY A 153 -25.88 10.22 16.10
N ASP A 154 -25.19 9.36 16.86
CA ASP A 154 -23.78 9.53 17.21
C ASP A 154 -22.88 9.37 16.00
N ILE A 155 -23.26 8.48 15.09
CA ILE A 155 -22.52 8.14 13.87
C ILE A 155 -23.47 7.87 12.70
N PHE A 156 -22.99 8.10 11.47
CA PHE A 156 -23.74 7.74 10.25
C PHE A 156 -23.33 6.37 9.71
N GLN A 157 -22.07 6.02 9.86
CA GLN A 157 -21.47 4.81 9.33
C GLN A 157 -20.35 4.35 10.26
N ILE A 158 -20.23 3.03 10.39
CA ILE A 158 -19.12 2.39 11.10
C ILE A 158 -18.74 1.10 10.37
N VAL A 159 -17.46 0.85 10.28
CA VAL A 159 -16.91 -0.42 9.79
C VAL A 159 -16.37 -1.20 10.99
N LEU A 160 -17.01 -2.33 11.29
CA LEU A 160 -16.51 -3.26 12.29
C LEU A 160 -15.60 -4.28 11.59
N SER A 161 -14.37 -4.35 12.02
CA SER A 161 -13.40 -5.31 11.49
C SER A 161 -13.25 -6.52 12.38
N ASN A 162 -12.84 -7.64 11.80
CA ASN A 162 -12.43 -8.83 12.53
C ASN A 162 -11.13 -9.34 11.93
N CYS A 163 -10.09 -9.45 12.75
CA CYS A 163 -8.83 -10.03 12.34
C CYS A 163 -8.95 -11.55 12.30
N LEU A 164 -8.51 -12.14 11.20
CA LEU A 164 -8.37 -13.58 11.02
C LEU A 164 -6.90 -13.91 10.92
N SER A 165 -6.40 -14.78 11.79
CA SER A 165 -4.99 -15.18 11.81
C SER A 165 -4.83 -16.67 11.61
N ALA A 166 -3.72 -17.05 10.99
CA ALA A 166 -3.32 -18.45 10.86
C ALA A 166 -1.81 -18.54 10.67
N PRO A 167 -1.16 -19.61 11.17
CA PRO A 167 0.22 -19.90 10.81
C PRO A 167 0.33 -20.11 9.30
N PHE A 168 1.33 -19.47 8.68
CA PHE A 168 1.53 -19.47 7.24
C PHE A 168 3.00 -19.68 6.90
N GLU A 169 3.26 -20.36 5.79
CA GLU A 169 4.61 -20.58 5.25
C GLU A 169 4.62 -20.22 3.76
N GLY A 170 5.69 -19.57 3.31
CA GLY A 170 5.88 -19.17 1.92
C GLY A 170 5.53 -17.71 1.69
N SER A 171 5.50 -17.28 0.42
CA SER A 171 5.21 -15.91 0.01
C SER A 171 3.73 -15.70 -0.29
N LEU A 172 3.24 -14.49 0.00
CA LEU A 172 1.90 -14.04 -0.38
C LEU A 172 1.76 -13.74 -1.88
N PHE A 173 2.85 -13.75 -2.66
CA PHE A 173 2.81 -13.35 -4.06
C PHE A 173 1.83 -14.20 -4.89
N ASN A 174 1.85 -15.53 -4.72
CA ASN A 174 0.91 -16.40 -5.43
C ASN A 174 -0.53 -16.23 -4.91
N THR A 175 -0.70 -15.97 -3.61
CA THR A 175 -2.01 -15.60 -3.02
C THR A 175 -2.56 -14.33 -3.65
N TYR A 176 -1.71 -13.30 -3.82
CA TYR A 176 -2.06 -12.08 -4.52
C TYR A 176 -2.49 -12.33 -5.97
N ARG A 177 -1.78 -13.19 -6.69
CA ARG A 177 -2.14 -13.55 -8.09
C ARG A 177 -3.53 -14.19 -8.18
N VAL A 178 -3.90 -15.01 -7.21
CA VAL A 178 -5.26 -15.57 -7.10
C VAL A 178 -6.27 -14.50 -6.71
N LEU A 179 -5.95 -13.66 -5.72
CA LEU A 179 -6.81 -12.57 -5.26
C LEU A 179 -7.22 -11.64 -6.41
N ARG A 180 -6.29 -11.32 -7.32
CA ARG A 180 -6.56 -10.51 -8.51
C ARG A 180 -7.65 -11.07 -9.42
N THR A 181 -7.82 -12.37 -9.45
CA THR A 181 -8.82 -13.03 -10.30
C THR A 181 -10.16 -13.24 -9.59
N LEU A 182 -10.11 -13.45 -8.28
CA LEU A 182 -11.30 -13.71 -7.48
C LEU A 182 -12.04 -12.42 -7.07
N ASN A 183 -11.29 -11.40 -6.71
CA ASN A 183 -11.86 -10.13 -6.21
C ASN A 183 -11.12 -8.93 -6.82
N PRO A 184 -11.27 -8.68 -8.13
CA PRO A 184 -10.64 -7.54 -8.78
C PRO A 184 -11.19 -6.23 -8.19
N SER A 185 -10.31 -5.29 -7.93
CA SER A 185 -10.61 -3.99 -7.34
C SER A 185 -9.81 -2.90 -8.04
N PRO A 186 -10.22 -1.61 -7.98
CA PRO A 186 -9.48 -0.50 -8.56
C PRO A 186 -8.05 -0.39 -8.05
N TYR A 187 -7.83 -0.74 -6.78
CA TYR A 187 -6.51 -0.72 -6.16
C TYR A 187 -6.13 -2.14 -5.76
N MET A 188 -5.26 -2.73 -6.56
CA MET A 188 -4.65 -4.03 -6.30
C MET A 188 -3.18 -3.82 -6.03
N PHE A 189 -2.69 -4.31 -4.90
CA PHE A 189 -1.30 -4.14 -4.52
C PHE A 189 -0.72 -5.39 -3.88
N TYR A 190 0.57 -5.55 -4.09
CA TYR A 190 1.44 -6.46 -3.35
C TYR A 190 2.68 -5.67 -2.95
N PHE A 191 2.93 -5.62 -1.67
CA PHE A 191 4.04 -4.94 -1.06
C PHE A 191 4.89 -5.96 -0.33
N SER A 192 6.20 -5.94 -0.56
CA SER A 192 7.16 -6.80 0.13
C SER A 192 8.25 -5.92 0.70
N GLY A 193 8.18 -5.67 2.00
CA GLY A 193 9.17 -4.97 2.80
C GLY A 193 10.20 -5.91 3.39
N THR A 194 10.99 -5.44 4.35
CA THR A 194 12.00 -6.25 5.05
C THR A 194 11.36 -7.33 5.90
N ASP A 195 10.35 -6.99 6.68
CA ASP A 195 9.77 -7.85 7.70
C ASP A 195 8.31 -8.23 7.43
N VAL A 196 7.70 -7.65 6.39
CA VAL A 196 6.28 -7.84 6.10
C VAL A 196 6.01 -7.96 4.61
N GLU A 197 5.08 -8.86 4.26
CA GLU A 197 4.42 -8.89 2.96
C GLU A 197 2.96 -8.49 3.12
N VAL A 198 2.47 -7.59 2.27
CA VAL A 198 1.09 -7.15 2.26
C VAL A 198 0.50 -7.34 0.87
N ALA A 199 -0.61 -8.05 0.79
CA ALA A 199 -1.37 -8.21 -0.46
C ALA A 199 -2.80 -7.71 -0.24
N GLY A 200 -3.29 -6.88 -1.15
CA GLY A 200 -4.60 -6.29 -0.98
C GLY A 200 -5.37 -6.04 -2.26
N ALA A 201 -6.69 -5.95 -2.08
CA ALA A 201 -7.66 -5.55 -3.09
C ALA A 201 -8.59 -4.52 -2.43
N SER A 202 -8.42 -3.24 -2.75
CA SER A 202 -9.23 -2.17 -2.18
C SER A 202 -10.15 -1.55 -3.23
N PRO A 203 -11.45 -1.45 -2.96
CA PRO A 203 -12.40 -0.79 -3.85
C PRO A 203 -12.40 0.73 -3.67
N GLU A 204 -11.87 1.25 -2.58
CA GLU A 204 -12.09 2.61 -2.12
C GLU A 204 -10.82 3.45 -2.18
N THR A 205 -10.98 4.69 -2.66
CA THR A 205 -9.95 5.73 -2.60
C THR A 205 -10.12 6.52 -1.30
N LEU A 206 -9.15 6.41 -0.39
CA LEU A 206 -9.16 7.26 0.81
C LEU A 206 -9.09 8.74 0.41
N VAL A 207 -8.02 9.10 -0.28
CA VAL A 207 -7.83 10.44 -0.86
C VAL A 207 -6.83 10.37 -2.01
N LYS A 208 -7.07 11.11 -3.09
CA LYS A 208 -6.15 11.29 -4.21
C LYS A 208 -5.94 12.78 -4.44
N LEU A 209 -4.69 13.22 -4.45
CA LEU A 209 -4.31 14.57 -4.86
C LEU A 209 -3.77 14.52 -6.29
N GLU A 210 -4.42 15.23 -7.20
CA GLU A 210 -4.00 15.33 -8.60
C GLU A 210 -4.17 16.76 -9.10
N ASN A 211 -3.10 17.35 -9.62
CA ASN A 211 -3.10 18.73 -10.16
C ASN A 211 -3.64 19.77 -9.18
N GLY A 212 -3.36 19.62 -7.88
CA GLY A 212 -3.84 20.53 -6.83
C GLY A 212 -5.29 20.29 -6.39
N VAL A 213 -5.97 19.28 -6.95
CA VAL A 213 -7.34 18.91 -6.59
C VAL A 213 -7.34 17.64 -5.77
N LEU A 214 -8.01 17.68 -4.61
CA LEU A 214 -8.25 16.52 -3.77
C LEU A 214 -9.50 15.78 -4.22
N HIS A 215 -9.38 14.48 -4.44
CA HIS A 215 -10.47 13.61 -4.82
C HIS A 215 -10.70 12.56 -3.73
N THR A 216 -11.95 12.33 -3.39
CA THR A 216 -12.40 11.21 -2.55
C THR A 216 -13.63 10.57 -3.18
N PHE A 217 -13.75 9.25 -3.04
CA PHE A 217 -14.85 8.47 -3.64
C PHE A 217 -15.41 7.53 -2.56
N PRO A 218 -16.13 8.08 -1.56
CA PRO A 218 -16.62 7.27 -0.45
C PRO A 218 -17.67 6.27 -0.94
N LEU A 219 -17.51 5.03 -0.49
CA LEU A 219 -18.45 3.94 -0.74
C LEU A 219 -19.20 3.62 0.56
N ALA A 220 -20.47 3.22 0.42
CA ALA A 220 -21.25 2.66 1.50
C ALA A 220 -21.29 1.12 1.41
N GLY A 221 -21.81 0.45 2.44
CA GLY A 221 -21.98 -0.99 2.41
C GLY A 221 -22.94 -1.45 1.32
N THR A 222 -22.69 -2.64 0.77
CA THR A 222 -23.56 -3.30 -0.22
C THR A 222 -24.17 -4.58 0.36
N ARG A 223 -25.35 -4.94 -0.11
CA ARG A 223 -26.00 -6.21 0.20
C ARG A 223 -26.69 -6.75 -1.05
N PRO A 224 -26.89 -8.07 -1.17
CA PRO A 224 -27.72 -8.65 -2.22
C PRO A 224 -29.12 -8.04 -2.23
N ARG A 225 -29.70 -7.89 -3.40
CA ARG A 225 -31.09 -7.47 -3.58
C ARG A 225 -32.06 -8.57 -3.15
#